data_0cb344164e301be15a82d4cc52615cd7
#
_entry.id   0cb344164e301be15a82d4cc52615cd7
#
_cell.length_a   1.000
_cell.length_b   1.000
_cell.length_c   1.000
_cell.angle_alpha   90.00
_cell.angle_beta   90.00
_cell.angle_gamma   90.00
#
_symmetry.space_group_name_H-M   'P 1'
#
loop_
_entity.id
_entity.type
_entity.pdbx_description
1 polymer ?
#
loop_
_entity_poly.entity_id
_entity_poly.type
_entity_poly.pdbx_seq_one_letter_code
_entity_poly.pdbx_strand_id
1 'polypeptide(L)' 'MTAKEIIAITKKNLPHGTIIASAEDLKKWILINHLDNCGWMKETSCHYAMKVMVEQGFLIKEKKNIFIRNPLIEIRA' A
#
# COMPACT_ATOMS: atom_id res chain seq x y z
N MET A 1 0.11 -2.44 13.38
CA MET A 1 -0.33 -1.31 12.54
C MET A 1 -1.79 -1.42 12.19
N THR A 2 -2.49 -0.31 12.24
CA THR A 2 -3.87 -0.23 11.73
C THR A 2 -3.87 0.00 10.22
N ALA A 3 -5.00 -0.25 9.59
CA ALA A 3 -5.14 0.02 8.15
C ALA A 3 -4.86 1.48 7.82
N LYS A 4 -5.29 2.39 8.68
CA LYS A 4 -5.04 3.83 8.52
C LYS A 4 -3.55 4.16 8.49
N GLU A 5 -2.77 3.55 9.36
CA GLU A 5 -1.31 3.72 9.39
C GLU A 5 -0.66 3.12 8.15
N ILE A 6 -1.12 1.96 7.70
CA ILE A 6 -0.63 1.32 6.48
C ILE A 6 -0.88 2.22 5.28
N ILE A 7 -2.06 2.80 5.17
CA ILE A 7 -2.40 3.73 4.08
C ILE A 7 -1.48 4.94 4.11
N ALA A 8 -1.28 5.54 5.28
CA ALA A 8 -0.44 6.73 5.41
C ALA A 8 1.01 6.46 5.01
N ILE A 9 1.58 5.36 5.49
CA ILE A 9 2.95 4.96 5.16
C ILE A 9 3.09 4.66 3.67
N THR A 10 2.15 3.94 3.10
CA THR A 10 2.17 3.57 1.69
C THR A 10 2.08 4.80 0.81
N LYS A 11 1.16 5.70 1.09
CA LYS A 11 1.01 6.94 0.33
C LYS A 11 2.25 7.82 0.37
N LYS A 12 2.92 7.84 1.51
CA LYS A 12 4.12 8.66 1.69
C LYS A 12 5.36 8.11 0.99
N ASN A 13 5.47 6.80 0.91
CA ASN A 13 6.75 6.17 0.56
C ASN A 13 6.73 5.30 -0.70
N LEU A 14 5.58 4.90 -1.20
CA LEU A 14 5.52 4.00 -2.35
C LEU A 14 5.99 4.71 -3.62
N PRO A 15 7.08 4.24 -4.26
CA PRO A 15 7.59 4.88 -5.47
C PRO A 15 6.63 4.78 -6.64
N HIS A 16 6.71 5.73 -7.55
CA HIS A 16 5.99 5.67 -8.82
C HIS A 16 6.38 4.42 -9.60
N GLY A 17 5.40 3.81 -10.24
CA GLY A 17 5.63 2.62 -11.04
C GLY A 17 5.71 1.33 -10.26
N THR A 18 5.58 1.38 -8.94
CA THR A 18 5.60 0.18 -8.12
C THR A 18 4.33 -0.65 -8.36
N ILE A 19 4.53 -1.93 -8.57
CA ILE A 19 3.43 -2.89 -8.76
C ILE A 19 3.31 -3.72 -7.50
N ILE A 20 2.10 -3.82 -6.98
CA ILE A 20 1.79 -4.64 -5.80
C ILE A 20 0.84 -5.75 -6.26
N ALA A 21 1.24 -6.99 -6.06
CA ALA A 21 0.45 -8.14 -6.51
C ALA A 21 -0.69 -8.50 -5.56
N SER A 22 -0.50 -8.27 -4.27
CA SER A 22 -1.47 -8.69 -3.24
C SER A 22 -1.25 -7.95 -1.93
N ALA A 23 -2.15 -8.16 -0.99
CA ALA A 23 -1.99 -7.64 0.37
C ALA A 23 -0.73 -8.20 1.05
N GLU A 24 -0.39 -9.44 0.77
CA GLU A 24 0.84 -10.05 1.30
C GLU A 24 2.08 -9.34 0.75
N ASP A 25 2.05 -9.00 -0.53
CA ASP A 25 3.14 -8.27 -1.17
C ASP A 25 3.30 -6.87 -0.55
N LEU A 26 2.21 -6.18 -0.31
CA LEU A 26 2.22 -4.90 0.40
C LEU A 26 2.81 -5.04 1.80
N LYS A 27 2.41 -6.06 2.53
CA LYS A 27 2.94 -6.34 3.86
C LYS A 27 4.45 -6.55 3.83
N LYS A 28 4.95 -7.35 2.90
CA LYS A 28 6.38 -7.58 2.73
C LYS A 28 7.13 -6.28 2.40
N TRP A 29 6.59 -5.48 1.50
CA TRP A 29 7.19 -4.20 1.13
C TRP A 29 7.31 -3.27 2.34
N ILE A 30 6.27 -3.17 3.14
CA ILE A 30 6.28 -2.33 4.35
C ILE A 30 7.31 -2.83 5.35
N LEU A 31 7.36 -4.13 5.59
CA LEU A 31 8.31 -4.72 6.53
C LEU A 31 9.76 -4.51 6.09
N ILE A 32 10.02 -4.59 4.80
CA ILE A 32 11.37 -4.38 4.27
C ILE A 32 11.81 -2.93 4.39
N ASN A 33 10.92 -1.99 4.16
CA ASN A 33 11.25 -0.57 4.06
C ASN A 33 10.98 0.22 5.34
N HIS A 34 10.22 -0.32 6.29
CA HIS A 34 9.78 0.39 7.48
C HIS A 34 9.86 -0.48 8.73
N LEU A 35 11.01 -1.12 8.92
CA LEU A 35 11.22 -2.05 10.03
C LEU A 35 11.09 -1.43 11.40
N ASP A 36 11.29 -0.13 11.53
CA ASP A 36 11.23 0.58 12.81
C ASP A 36 9.88 0.47 13.47
N ASN A 37 8.87 0.25 12.70
CA ASN A 37 7.49 0.15 13.16
C ASN A 37 6.98 -1.28 13.05
N CYS A 38 7.78 -2.23 13.43
CA CYS A 38 7.42 -3.64 13.43
C CYS A 38 6.32 -3.96 14.44
N GLY A 39 5.29 -3.15 14.49
CA GLY A 39 4.08 -3.53 15.14
C GLY A 39 3.40 -4.65 14.36
N TRP A 40 2.47 -5.29 15.01
CA TRP A 40 1.67 -6.32 14.41
C TRP A 40 0.92 -5.78 13.20
N MET A 41 1.21 -6.34 12.04
CA MET A 41 0.48 -6.02 10.83
C MET A 41 -0.31 -7.24 10.39
N LYS A 42 -1.62 -7.14 10.44
CA LYS A 42 -2.49 -8.21 9.97
C LYS A 42 -2.67 -8.11 8.47
N GLU A 43 -2.70 -9.24 7.81
CA GLU A 43 -2.96 -9.30 6.37
C GLU A 43 -4.34 -8.71 6.02
N THR A 44 -5.33 -8.91 6.89
CA THR A 44 -6.66 -8.31 6.71
C THR A 44 -6.61 -6.79 6.70
N SER A 45 -5.74 -6.20 7.53
CA SER A 45 -5.53 -4.74 7.52
C SER A 45 -4.92 -4.27 6.21
N CYS A 46 -4.00 -5.04 5.63
CA CYS A 46 -3.42 -4.73 4.34
C CYS A 46 -4.46 -4.84 3.21
N HIS A 47 -5.33 -5.85 3.25
CA HIS A 47 -6.43 -5.97 2.29
C HIS A 47 -7.35 -4.76 2.34
N TYR A 48 -7.74 -4.34 3.52
CA TYR A 48 -8.59 -3.17 3.70
C TYR A 48 -7.90 -1.90 3.21
N ALA A 49 -6.63 -1.74 3.55
CA ALA A 49 -5.83 -0.60 3.12
C ALA A 49 -5.75 -0.51 1.60
N MET A 50 -5.50 -1.64 0.93
CA MET A 50 -5.45 -1.67 -0.53
C MET A 50 -6.79 -1.31 -1.15
N LYS A 51 -7.88 -1.83 -0.59
CA LYS A 51 -9.23 -1.51 -1.06
C LYS A 51 -9.50 -0.01 -0.98
N VAL A 52 -9.16 0.60 0.15
CA VAL A 52 -9.35 2.04 0.35
C VAL A 52 -8.49 2.84 -0.61
N MET A 53 -7.24 2.45 -0.80
CA MET A 53 -6.34 3.14 -1.72
C MET A 53 -6.82 3.05 -3.18
N VAL A 54 -7.41 1.94 -3.58
CA VAL A 54 -8.04 1.82 -4.90
C VAL A 54 -9.26 2.74 -5.01
N GLU A 55 -10.11 2.77 -3.99
CA GLU A 55 -11.27 3.66 -3.96
C GLU A 55 -10.87 5.13 -4.01
N GLN A 56 -9.76 5.49 -3.38
CA GLN A 56 -9.23 6.86 -3.41
C GLN A 56 -8.49 7.20 -4.70
N GLY A 57 -8.30 6.23 -5.58
CA GLY A 57 -7.57 6.43 -6.83
C GLY A 57 -6.05 6.43 -6.70
N PHE A 58 -5.50 6.17 -5.51
CA PHE A 58 -4.06 6.10 -5.32
C PHE A 58 -3.44 4.86 -5.98
N LEU A 59 -4.14 3.74 -5.95
CA LEU A 59 -3.79 2.52 -6.65
C LEU A 59 -4.78 2.26 -7.78
N ILE A 60 -4.27 1.79 -8.91
CA ILE A 60 -5.10 1.35 -10.02
C ILE A 60 -5.05 -0.17 -10.06
N LYS A 61 -6.22 -0.80 -9.96
CA LYS A 61 -6.33 -2.24 -10.09
C LYS A 61 -6.46 -2.59 -11.57
N GLU A 62 -5.37 -3.01 -12.19
CA GLU A 62 -5.36 -3.38 -13.61
C GLU A 62 -5.88 -4.79 -13.83
N LYS A 63 -5.49 -5.73 -12.98
CA LYS A 63 -5.91 -7.13 -13.01
C LYS A 63 -6.08 -7.62 -11.59
N LYS A 64 -6.59 -8.83 -11.44
CA LYS A 64 -6.87 -9.44 -10.13
C LYS A 64 -5.68 -9.35 -9.16
N ASN A 65 -4.46 -9.52 -9.65
CA ASN A 65 -3.24 -9.52 -8.85
C ASN A 65 -2.25 -8.43 -9.28
N ILE A 66 -2.72 -7.35 -9.88
CA ILE A 66 -1.86 -6.26 -10.30
C ILE A 66 -2.48 -4.94 -9.87
N PHE A 67 -1.84 -4.30 -8.90
CA PHE A 67 -2.20 -2.98 -8.41
C PHE A 67 -1.00 -2.06 -8.68
N ILE A 68 -1.23 -1.00 -9.42
CA ILE A 68 -0.18 -0.06 -9.81
C ILE A 68 -0.45 1.27 -9.12
N ARG A 69 0.58 1.87 -8.56
CA ARG A 69 0.46 3.22 -8.04
C ARG A 69 0.07 4.18 -9.16
N ASN A 70 -1.01 4.93 -8.96
CA ASN A 70 -1.49 5.89 -9.95
C ASN A 70 -0.44 6.98 -10.17
N PRO A 71 0.14 7.10 -11.38
CA PRO A 71 1.19 8.08 -11.64
C PRO A 71 0.69 9.52 -11.64
N LEU A 72 -0.62 9.73 -11.71
CA LEU A 72 -1.21 11.06 -11.71
C LEU A 72 -1.37 11.64 -10.30
N ILE A 73 -1.18 10.82 -9.27
CA ILE A 73 -1.29 11.28 -7.88
C ILE A 73 0.11 11.44 -7.30
N GLU A 74 0.46 12.67 -6.94
CA GLU A 74 1.72 12.97 -6.28
C GLU A 74 1.60 12.77 -4.77
N ILE A 75 2.70 12.30 -4.17
CA ILE A 75 2.82 12.26 -2.73
C ILE A 75 3.18 13.65 -2.25
N ARG A 76 2.35 14.20 -1.39
CA ARG A 76 2.67 15.43 -0.69
C ARG A 76 3.09 15.10 0.73
N ALA A 77 4.26 15.54 1.05
CA ALA A 77 4.77 15.39 2.41
C ALA A 77 3.95 16.22 3.39
#